data_a316fcd65cf8393215fdd1e3b8e0539c
#
_entry.id   a316fcd65cf8393215fdd1e3b8e0539c
#
_cell.length_a   1.000
_cell.length_b   1.000
_cell.length_c   1.000
_cell.angle_alpha   90.00
_cell.angle_beta   90.00
_cell.angle_gamma   90.00
#
_symmetry.space_group_name_H-M   'P 1'
#
loop_
_entity.id
_entity.type
_entity.pdbx_description
1 polymer ?
#
loop_
_entity_poly.entity_id
_entity_poly.type
_entity_poly.pdbx_seq_one_letter_code
_entity_poly.pdbx_strand_id
1 'polypeptide(L)'
;KDFFTATHARPHELLTVISSIELDCFSFAVARNPWDRAVSMYHFAKKLGLGNLFGLDNGLSFERFCEVLQSRDGDRSFMPVFKQTEWTHGSIKVNEILKFENLSEDFSAMVKKRHIKDISPDLPHINSTVHKPYRDYFNSNTQKIIKKVFEEDCDRLRYVF
;
A
#
# COMPACT_ATOMS: atom_id res chain seq x y z
N LYS A 1 23.31 -16.39 5.42
CA LYS A 1 22.06 -15.74 5.87
C LYS A 1 21.21 -15.59 4.63
N ASP A 2 20.28 -16.50 4.44
CA ASP A 2 19.36 -16.44 3.31
C ASP A 2 18.31 -15.38 3.60
N PHE A 3 18.35 -14.29 2.84
CA PHE A 3 17.30 -13.29 2.88
C PHE A 3 16.07 -13.85 2.17
N PHE A 4 15.04 -14.16 2.94
CA PHE A 4 13.75 -14.48 2.37
C PHE A 4 13.04 -13.19 1.96
N THR A 5 12.92 -12.94 0.67
CA THR A 5 12.14 -11.83 0.14
C THR A 5 10.75 -12.36 -0.24
N ALA A 6 9.80 -12.25 0.66
CA ALA A 6 8.40 -12.48 0.37
C ALA A 6 7.79 -11.19 -0.23
N THR A 7 7.86 -11.06 -1.53
CA THR A 7 7.22 -9.94 -2.23
C THR A 7 5.70 -10.14 -2.14
N HIS A 8 5.00 -9.20 -1.49
CA HIS A 8 3.53 -9.20 -1.34
C HIS A 8 2.93 -10.28 -0.45
N ALA A 9 3.72 -10.96 0.39
CA ALA A 9 3.16 -11.89 1.37
C ALA A 9 2.31 -11.15 2.41
N ARG A 10 1.15 -11.72 2.76
CA ARG A 10 0.31 -11.20 3.84
C ARG A 10 0.90 -11.54 5.21
N PRO A 11 0.60 -10.75 6.26
CA PRO A 11 1.17 -10.99 7.60
C PRO A 11 0.97 -12.41 8.12
N HIS A 12 -0.19 -13.02 7.89
CA HIS A 12 -0.44 -14.39 8.32
C HIS A 12 0.34 -15.45 7.52
N GLU A 13 0.70 -15.16 6.28
CA GLU A 13 1.56 -16.01 5.46
C GLU A 13 3.01 -15.93 5.95
N LEU A 14 3.45 -14.74 6.39
CA LEU A 14 4.76 -14.57 6.98
C LEU A 14 4.91 -15.34 8.30
N LEU A 15 3.85 -15.39 9.13
CA LEU A 15 3.86 -16.13 10.39
C LEU A 15 4.13 -17.62 10.22
N THR A 16 3.84 -18.21 9.06
CA THR A 16 4.14 -19.62 8.79
C THR A 16 5.62 -19.87 8.51
N VAL A 17 6.38 -18.81 8.19
CA VAL A 17 7.79 -18.89 7.79
C VAL A 17 8.72 -18.31 8.87
N ILE A 18 8.24 -17.30 9.63
CA ILE A 18 9.01 -16.63 10.66
C ILE A 18 8.92 -17.44 11.97
N SER A 19 10.06 -17.86 12.50
CA SER A 19 10.10 -18.53 13.79
C SER A 19 9.72 -17.58 14.94
N SER A 20 9.27 -18.15 16.06
CA SER A 20 8.89 -17.36 17.25
C SER A 20 10.02 -16.46 17.78
N ILE A 21 11.27 -16.81 17.52
CA ILE A 21 12.46 -16.03 17.93
C ILE A 21 12.58 -14.74 17.09
N GLU A 22 12.11 -14.76 15.84
CA GLU A 22 12.19 -13.60 14.94
C GLU A 22 11.05 -12.60 15.17
N LEU A 23 10.03 -12.98 15.96
CA LEU A 23 8.91 -12.09 16.31
C LEU A 23 9.27 -11.01 17.34
N ASP A 24 10.42 -11.14 18.00
CA ASP A 24 10.92 -10.11 18.95
C ASP A 24 11.73 -9.00 18.23
N CYS A 25 11.65 -8.92 16.92
CA CYS A 25 12.28 -7.87 16.15
C CYS A 25 11.39 -6.61 16.05
N PHE A 26 12.04 -5.45 15.96
CA PHE A 26 11.32 -4.22 15.63
C PHE A 26 10.77 -4.29 14.20
N SER A 27 9.50 -3.97 14.05
CA SER A 27 8.81 -4.00 12.77
C SER A 27 8.07 -2.69 12.51
N PHE A 28 8.02 -2.28 11.25
CA PHE A 28 7.22 -1.13 10.83
C PHE A 28 6.47 -1.44 9.52
N ALA A 29 5.42 -0.69 9.28
CA ALA A 29 4.70 -0.72 8.01
C ALA A 29 4.58 0.70 7.45
N VAL A 30 4.45 0.80 6.14
CA VAL A 30 4.17 2.07 5.46
C VAL A 30 2.73 2.08 5.01
N ALA A 31 2.01 3.14 5.38
CA ALA A 31 0.64 3.38 4.94
C ALA A 31 0.59 4.61 4.04
N ARG A 32 -0.26 4.57 3.02
CA ARG A 32 -0.47 5.65 2.06
C ARG A 32 -1.96 6.01 1.99
N ASN A 33 -2.27 7.28 1.74
CA ASN A 33 -3.64 7.73 1.51
C ASN A 33 -4.32 6.83 0.46
N PRO A 34 -5.49 6.22 0.75
CA PRO A 34 -6.12 5.24 -0.15
C PRO A 34 -6.44 5.80 -1.54
N TRP A 35 -6.80 7.06 -1.67
CA TRP A 35 -7.06 7.69 -2.97
C TRP A 35 -5.76 7.90 -3.76
N ASP A 36 -4.71 8.36 -3.11
CA ASP A 36 -3.39 8.50 -3.73
C ASP A 36 -2.81 7.14 -4.12
N ARG A 37 -2.99 6.13 -3.26
CA ARG A 37 -2.63 4.74 -3.56
C ARG A 37 -3.37 4.23 -4.80
N ALA A 38 -4.68 4.50 -4.94
CA ALA A 38 -5.46 4.09 -6.10
C ALA A 38 -4.93 4.69 -7.41
N VAL A 39 -4.56 5.98 -7.40
CA VAL A 39 -3.93 6.63 -8.57
C VAL A 39 -2.58 6.01 -8.89
N SER A 40 -1.76 5.75 -7.89
CA SER A 40 -0.47 5.08 -8.07
C SER A 40 -0.62 3.69 -8.68
N MET A 41 -1.56 2.89 -8.18
CA MET A 41 -1.85 1.55 -8.72
C MET A 41 -2.36 1.61 -10.16
N TYR A 42 -3.21 2.58 -10.49
CA TYR A 42 -3.70 2.81 -11.84
C TYR A 42 -2.54 3.08 -12.82
N HIS A 43 -1.63 4.00 -12.47
CA HIS A 43 -0.47 4.31 -13.30
C HIS A 43 0.49 3.13 -13.41
N PHE A 44 0.67 2.39 -12.33
CA PHE A 44 1.49 1.17 -12.33
C PHE A 44 0.90 0.09 -13.25
N ALA A 45 -0.40 -0.14 -13.17
CA ALA A 45 -1.10 -1.07 -14.06
C ALA A 45 -0.97 -0.67 -15.55
N LYS A 46 -1.09 0.62 -15.85
CA LYS A 46 -0.85 1.13 -17.21
C LYS A 46 0.59 0.92 -17.67
N LYS A 47 1.56 1.25 -16.83
CA LYS A 47 2.99 1.11 -17.15
C LYS A 47 3.37 -0.34 -17.46
N LEU A 48 2.76 -1.30 -16.79
CA LEU A 48 3.03 -2.73 -16.99
C LEU A 48 2.14 -3.38 -18.07
N GLY A 49 1.25 -2.64 -18.73
CA GLY A 49 0.33 -3.21 -19.71
C GLY A 49 -0.68 -4.19 -19.11
N LEU A 50 -1.00 -4.04 -17.82
CA LEU A 50 -1.89 -4.94 -17.08
C LEU A 50 -3.38 -4.67 -17.33
N GLY A 51 -3.75 -3.97 -18.41
CA GLY A 51 -5.14 -3.69 -18.76
C GLY A 51 -6.02 -4.94 -18.76
N ASN A 52 -5.50 -6.05 -19.28
CA ASN A 52 -6.23 -7.33 -19.35
C ASN A 52 -6.62 -7.88 -17.97
N LEU A 53 -5.83 -7.67 -16.93
CA LEU A 53 -6.17 -8.06 -15.55
C LEU A 53 -7.37 -7.29 -15.00
N PHE A 54 -7.67 -6.14 -15.60
CA PHE A 54 -8.82 -5.31 -15.26
C PHE A 54 -9.97 -5.46 -16.27
N GLY A 55 -9.89 -6.45 -17.18
CA GLY A 55 -10.91 -6.70 -18.20
C GLY A 55 -11.01 -5.59 -19.27
N LEU A 56 -9.88 -4.98 -19.64
CA LEU A 56 -9.83 -3.78 -20.46
C LEU A 56 -8.82 -3.93 -21.60
N ASP A 57 -9.28 -4.36 -22.75
CA ASP A 57 -8.45 -4.59 -23.93
C ASP A 57 -7.97 -3.31 -24.62
N ASN A 58 -8.65 -2.16 -24.41
CA ASN A 58 -8.36 -0.90 -25.09
C ASN A 58 -8.60 0.31 -24.19
N GLY A 59 -7.56 0.73 -23.46
CA GLY A 59 -7.54 2.00 -22.76
C GLY A 59 -8.23 1.99 -21.39
N LEU A 60 -7.47 1.65 -20.35
CA LEU A 60 -7.93 1.75 -18.96
C LEU A 60 -8.16 3.21 -18.57
N SER A 61 -9.43 3.63 -18.43
CA SER A 61 -9.74 4.89 -17.77
C SER A 61 -9.67 4.73 -16.25
N PHE A 62 -9.45 5.84 -15.53
CA PHE A 62 -9.40 5.79 -14.07
C PHE A 62 -10.76 5.41 -13.47
N GLU A 63 -11.87 5.88 -14.05
CA GLU A 63 -13.21 5.51 -13.62
C GLU A 63 -13.41 3.99 -13.69
N ARG A 64 -13.04 3.41 -14.84
CA ARG A 64 -13.19 1.96 -15.03
C ARG A 64 -12.31 1.18 -14.07
N PHE A 65 -11.08 1.65 -13.81
CA PHE A 65 -10.23 1.08 -12.80
C PHE A 65 -10.89 1.05 -11.42
N CYS A 66 -11.52 2.15 -10.98
CA CYS A 66 -12.24 2.22 -9.71
C CYS A 66 -13.43 1.25 -9.67
N GLU A 67 -14.21 1.14 -10.76
CA GLU A 67 -15.31 0.18 -10.86
C GLU A 67 -14.84 -1.26 -10.71
N VAL A 68 -13.70 -1.62 -11.31
CA VAL A 68 -13.12 -2.96 -11.15
C VAL A 68 -12.67 -3.20 -9.71
N LEU A 69 -12.05 -2.23 -9.05
CA LEU A 69 -11.73 -2.36 -7.63
C LEU A 69 -12.99 -2.61 -6.79
N GLN A 70 -14.08 -1.89 -7.08
CA GLN A 70 -15.35 -2.07 -6.38
C GLN A 70 -15.97 -3.44 -6.63
N SER A 71 -15.98 -3.91 -7.87
CA SER A 71 -16.55 -5.21 -8.23
C SER A 71 -15.79 -6.40 -7.66
N ARG A 72 -14.52 -6.19 -7.32
CA ARG A 72 -13.63 -7.20 -6.73
C ARG A 72 -13.30 -6.93 -5.26
N ASP A 73 -14.04 -6.05 -4.61
CA ASP A 73 -13.86 -5.80 -3.18
C ASP A 73 -14.09 -7.10 -2.38
N GLY A 74 -13.14 -7.43 -1.51
CA GLY A 74 -13.14 -8.69 -0.77
C GLY A 74 -12.54 -9.90 -1.52
N ASP A 75 -12.20 -9.75 -2.80
CA ASP A 75 -11.53 -10.82 -3.56
C ASP A 75 -10.08 -11.00 -3.11
N ARG A 76 -9.83 -12.04 -2.33
CA ARG A 76 -8.51 -12.35 -1.77
C ARG A 76 -7.49 -12.84 -2.80
N SER A 77 -7.88 -13.07 -4.04
CA SER A 77 -6.98 -13.38 -5.17
C SER A 77 -6.53 -12.11 -5.91
N PHE A 78 -7.18 -10.98 -5.67
CA PHE A 78 -6.92 -9.73 -6.37
C PHE A 78 -6.21 -8.70 -5.46
N MET A 79 -4.88 -8.73 -5.46
CA MET A 79 -4.02 -7.89 -4.61
C MET A 79 -4.39 -6.39 -4.57
N PRO A 80 -4.82 -5.74 -5.68
CA PRO A 80 -5.16 -4.31 -5.63
C PRO A 80 -6.23 -3.92 -4.60
N VAL A 81 -7.12 -4.83 -4.20
CA VAL A 81 -8.16 -4.55 -3.18
C VAL A 81 -7.73 -4.89 -1.76
N PHE A 82 -6.50 -5.36 -1.53
CA PHE A 82 -6.02 -5.65 -0.18
C PHE A 82 -5.96 -4.39 0.66
N LYS A 83 -6.48 -4.49 1.89
CA LYS A 83 -6.49 -3.38 2.84
C LYS A 83 -5.10 -3.24 3.47
N GLN A 84 -4.63 -2.01 3.62
CA GLN A 84 -3.36 -1.73 4.29
C GLN A 84 -3.42 -2.11 5.78
N THR A 85 -4.62 -2.11 6.35
CA THR A 85 -4.88 -2.56 7.71
C THR A 85 -4.52 -4.02 7.94
N GLU A 86 -4.48 -4.86 6.90
CA GLU A 86 -3.98 -6.24 7.02
C GLU A 86 -2.52 -6.29 7.45
N TRP A 87 -1.70 -5.32 7.04
CA TRP A 87 -0.26 -5.20 7.42
C TRP A 87 -0.03 -4.33 8.64
N THR A 88 -0.89 -3.36 8.88
CA THR A 88 -0.69 -2.40 9.98
C THR A 88 -1.38 -2.81 11.27
N HIS A 89 -2.49 -3.55 11.17
CA HIS A 89 -3.35 -3.96 12.29
C HIS A 89 -3.74 -5.45 12.22
N GLY A 90 -3.04 -6.24 11.41
CA GLY A 90 -3.32 -7.66 11.22
C GLY A 90 -2.75 -8.55 12.33
N SER A 91 -2.48 -9.80 11.97
CA SER A 91 -1.96 -10.83 12.91
C SER A 91 -0.57 -10.50 13.44
N ILE A 92 0.24 -9.74 12.72
CA ILE A 92 1.52 -9.20 13.19
C ILE A 92 1.29 -7.76 13.62
N LYS A 93 1.52 -7.50 14.89
CA LYS A 93 1.46 -6.12 15.41
C LYS A 93 2.75 -5.40 15.06
N VAL A 94 2.69 -4.45 14.15
CA VAL A 94 3.84 -3.60 13.85
C VAL A 94 4.06 -2.57 14.97
N ASN A 95 5.33 -2.24 15.24
CA ASN A 95 5.71 -1.30 16.29
C ASN A 95 5.47 0.16 15.87
N GLU A 96 5.63 0.48 14.59
CA GLU A 96 5.41 1.83 14.07
C GLU A 96 4.74 1.78 12.68
N ILE A 97 3.89 2.77 12.39
CA ILE A 97 3.27 2.96 11.08
C ILE A 97 3.76 4.31 10.54
N LEU A 98 4.50 4.26 9.45
CA LEU A 98 5.00 5.44 8.75
C LEU A 98 3.99 5.88 7.68
N LYS A 99 3.84 7.19 7.49
CA LYS A 99 2.98 7.73 6.44
C LYS A 99 3.79 7.95 5.17
N PHE A 100 3.33 7.40 4.04
CA PHE A 100 4.00 7.56 2.75
C PHE A 100 4.16 9.04 2.37
N GLU A 101 3.22 9.87 2.77
CA GLU A 101 3.19 11.30 2.50
C GLU A 101 4.36 12.06 3.17
N ASN A 102 4.89 11.52 4.27
CA ASN A 102 6.03 12.07 5.01
C ASN A 102 7.13 11.01 5.20
N LEU A 103 7.22 10.05 4.27
CA LEU A 103 8.02 8.84 4.47
C LEU A 103 9.50 9.11 4.76
N SER A 104 10.12 10.05 4.09
CA SER A 104 11.54 10.38 4.29
C SER A 104 11.81 10.90 5.71
N GLU A 105 10.97 11.82 6.17
CA GLU A 105 11.07 12.42 7.50
C GLU A 105 10.76 11.38 8.58
N ASP A 106 9.65 10.66 8.44
CA ASP A 106 9.20 9.63 9.38
C ASP A 106 10.24 8.51 9.51
N PHE A 107 10.78 8.04 8.37
CA PHE A 107 11.80 7.00 8.35
C PHE A 107 13.10 7.47 9.00
N SER A 108 13.59 8.66 8.64
CA SER A 108 14.79 9.25 9.24
C SER A 108 14.63 9.41 10.76
N ALA A 109 13.48 9.91 11.21
CA ALA A 109 13.17 10.05 12.62
C ALA A 109 13.14 8.68 13.35
N MET A 110 12.54 7.68 12.75
CA MET A 110 12.48 6.31 13.28
C MET A 110 13.88 5.70 13.42
N VAL A 111 14.72 5.76 12.37
CA VAL A 111 16.09 5.23 12.38
C VAL A 111 16.90 5.86 13.49
N LYS A 112 16.84 7.19 13.64
CA LYS A 112 17.54 7.94 14.71
C LYS A 112 17.02 7.55 16.10
N LYS A 113 15.71 7.56 16.30
CA LYS A 113 15.06 7.24 17.57
C LYS A 113 15.38 5.82 18.06
N ARG A 114 15.50 4.88 17.14
CA ARG A 114 15.77 3.46 17.43
C ARG A 114 17.25 3.11 17.43
N HIS A 115 18.12 4.07 17.14
CA HIS A 115 19.57 3.85 17.05
C HIS A 115 19.93 2.69 16.09
N ILE A 116 19.17 2.55 14.98
CA ILE A 116 19.42 1.50 14.00
C ILE A 116 20.74 1.82 13.28
N LYS A 117 21.71 0.90 13.41
CA LYS A 117 23.03 1.04 12.79
C LYS A 117 23.02 0.45 11.38
N ASP A 118 23.94 0.92 10.57
CA ASP A 118 24.22 0.40 9.20
C ASP A 118 23.07 0.57 8.19
N ILE A 119 22.11 1.44 8.51
CA ILE A 119 21.03 1.83 7.60
C ILE A 119 21.13 3.34 7.35
N SER A 120 21.21 3.74 6.06
CA SER A 120 21.08 5.15 5.71
C SER A 120 19.69 5.67 6.10
N PRO A 121 19.60 6.82 6.77
CA PRO A 121 18.32 7.45 7.03
C PRO A 121 17.66 8.02 5.76
N ASP A 122 18.43 8.12 4.66
CA ASP A 122 17.96 8.65 3.39
C ASP A 122 17.41 7.54 2.52
N LEU A 123 16.14 7.67 2.14
CA LEU A 123 15.45 6.71 1.26
C LEU A 123 15.69 7.04 -0.21
N PRO A 124 16.07 6.06 -1.05
CA PRO A 124 16.14 6.27 -2.48
C PRO A 124 14.73 6.47 -3.07
N HIS A 125 14.58 7.45 -3.94
CA HIS A 125 13.32 7.72 -4.65
C HIS A 125 13.22 6.85 -5.90
N ILE A 126 12.80 5.59 -5.75
CA ILE A 126 12.63 4.61 -6.82
C ILE A 126 11.14 4.34 -7.10
N ASN A 127 10.86 3.91 -8.34
CA ASN A 127 9.51 3.58 -8.83
C ASN A 127 8.51 4.74 -8.83
N SER A 128 8.99 5.99 -8.89
CA SER A 128 8.11 7.13 -9.08
C SER A 128 7.44 7.09 -10.46
N THR A 129 6.18 7.46 -10.51
CA THR A 129 5.46 7.75 -11.75
C THR A 129 5.13 9.24 -11.77
N VAL A 130 5.46 9.90 -12.89
CA VAL A 130 5.06 11.30 -13.08
C VAL A 130 3.58 11.34 -13.40
N HIS A 131 2.79 11.89 -12.52
CA HIS A 131 1.35 12.08 -12.71
C HIS A 131 0.88 13.37 -12.01
N LYS A 132 -0.32 13.82 -12.35
CA LYS A 132 -0.97 14.96 -11.69
C LYS A 132 -1.25 14.64 -10.21
N PRO A 133 -1.51 15.65 -9.37
CA PRO A 133 -1.99 15.43 -8.01
C PRO A 133 -3.18 14.46 -8.01
N TYR A 134 -3.21 13.53 -7.05
CA TYR A 134 -4.23 12.47 -7.06
C TYR A 134 -5.67 13.00 -7.10
N ARG A 135 -5.93 14.15 -6.48
CA ARG A 135 -7.26 14.78 -6.44
C ARG A 135 -7.82 15.08 -7.83
N ASP A 136 -6.97 15.35 -8.81
CA ASP A 136 -7.36 15.69 -10.18
C ASP A 136 -7.91 14.49 -10.99
N TYR A 137 -7.79 13.28 -10.44
CA TYR A 137 -8.31 12.05 -11.06
C TYR A 137 -9.74 11.74 -10.64
N PHE A 138 -10.20 12.34 -9.54
CA PHE A 138 -11.44 11.94 -8.90
C PHE A 138 -12.61 12.84 -9.26
N ASN A 139 -13.73 12.21 -9.57
CA ASN A 139 -15.05 12.80 -9.48
C ASN A 139 -15.77 12.30 -8.21
N SER A 140 -16.98 12.82 -7.95
CA SER A 140 -17.74 12.45 -6.73
C SER A 140 -18.07 10.95 -6.64
N ASN A 141 -18.22 10.27 -7.79
CA ASN A 141 -18.49 8.83 -7.81
C ASN A 141 -17.26 8.00 -7.48
N THR A 142 -16.14 8.23 -8.19
CA THR A 142 -14.89 7.50 -7.97
C THR A 142 -14.34 7.73 -6.57
N GLN A 143 -14.50 8.94 -6.02
CA GLN A 143 -14.15 9.24 -4.64
C GLN A 143 -14.90 8.35 -3.64
N LYS A 144 -16.23 8.19 -3.82
CA LYS A 144 -17.07 7.34 -2.97
C LYS A 144 -16.72 5.85 -3.13
N ILE A 145 -16.44 5.42 -4.36
CA ILE A 145 -16.02 4.04 -4.63
C ILE A 145 -14.76 3.72 -3.83
N ILE A 146 -13.70 4.51 -3.96
CA ILE A 146 -12.44 4.26 -3.25
C ILE A 146 -12.60 4.34 -1.74
N LYS A 147 -13.39 5.30 -1.24
CA LYS A 147 -13.72 5.36 0.19
C LYS A 147 -14.37 4.06 0.67
N LYS A 148 -15.34 3.52 -0.07
CA LYS A 148 -16.05 2.28 0.30
C LYS A 148 -15.12 1.07 0.25
N VAL A 149 -14.36 0.91 -0.84
CA VAL A 149 -13.43 -0.22 -1.01
C VAL A 149 -12.37 -0.25 0.09
N PHE A 150 -11.86 0.91 0.52
CA PHE A 150 -10.81 1.04 1.52
C PHE A 150 -11.30 1.72 2.80
N GLU A 151 -12.57 1.50 3.19
CA GLU A 151 -13.19 2.13 4.36
C GLU A 151 -12.40 1.85 5.63
N GLU A 152 -12.00 0.61 5.85
CA GLU A 152 -11.20 0.22 7.01
C GLU A 152 -9.84 0.94 7.05
N ASP A 153 -9.18 1.10 5.91
CA ASP A 153 -7.92 1.85 5.80
C ASP A 153 -8.14 3.33 6.12
N CYS A 154 -9.24 3.93 5.60
CA CYS A 154 -9.58 5.32 5.89
C CYS A 154 -9.79 5.54 7.39
N ASP A 155 -10.58 4.69 8.03
CA ASP A 155 -10.97 4.87 9.42
C ASP A 155 -9.80 4.59 10.39
N ARG A 156 -9.16 3.44 10.27
CA ARG A 156 -8.08 3.04 11.19
C ARG A 156 -6.81 3.85 11.00
N LEU A 157 -6.49 4.22 9.76
CA LEU A 157 -5.30 5.00 9.44
C LEU A 157 -5.57 6.51 9.41
N ARG A 158 -6.83 6.94 9.66
CA ARG A 158 -7.29 8.34 9.74
C ARG A 158 -7.02 9.13 8.47
N TYR A 159 -7.29 8.53 7.32
CA TYR A 159 -7.19 9.22 6.04
C TYR A 159 -8.51 9.86 5.63
N VAL A 160 -8.40 11.06 5.09
CA VAL A 160 -9.48 11.81 4.45
C VAL A 160 -9.06 12.17 3.03
N PHE A 161 -10.06 12.41 2.17
CA PHE A 161 -9.81 12.84 0.78
C PHE A 161 -9.19 14.23 0.71
#